data_e728f871e2872a305dd1a3de3f32b436
#
_entry.id   e728f871e2872a305dd1a3de3f32b436
#
_cell.length_a   1.000
_cell.length_b   1.000
_cell.length_c   1.000
_cell.angle_alpha   90.00
_cell.angle_beta   90.00
_cell.angle_gamma   90.00
#
_symmetry.space_group_name_H-M   'P 1'
#
loop_
_entity.id
_entity.type
_entity.pdbx_description
1 polymer ?
#
loop_
_entity_poly.entity_id
_entity_poly.type
_entity_poly.pdbx_seq_one_letter_code
_entity_poly.pdbx_strand_id
1 'polypeptide(L)'
;MSNICDTQYKVRGSRKALSDIWNTLQMMEVNSKDVYLYKLAEYYGIGYEHSGISVRGKIYWAEFEDDEDGGLLSFDTESAWSACDLFFDELNKVLGNELSISYREIECGCEIFYVHDEGGFFPEECCVSSSGGNFEDVCEDVYDTISDAIEAWCEKTGINQGERTVEEMVDFINDYEYDTEDTYYYIHPFEFD
;
A
#
# COMPACT_ATOMS: atom_id res chain seq x y z
N MET A 1 -4.59 2.80 -20.12
CA MET A 1 -4.73 1.92 -18.96
C MET A 1 -4.76 2.84 -17.75
N SER A 2 -5.61 2.59 -16.77
CA SER A 2 -5.50 3.32 -15.49
C SER A 2 -4.29 2.77 -14.75
N ASN A 3 -3.53 3.62 -14.11
CA ASN A 3 -2.51 3.19 -13.17
C ASN A 3 -3.18 2.41 -12.04
N ILE A 4 -2.52 1.38 -11.59
CA ILE A 4 -3.00 0.54 -10.50
C ILE A 4 -2.23 0.96 -9.25
N CYS A 5 -2.97 1.29 -8.21
CA CYS A 5 -2.45 1.53 -6.88
C CYS A 5 -2.64 0.25 -6.06
N ASP A 6 -1.55 -0.31 -5.58
CA ASP A 6 -1.55 -1.40 -4.62
C ASP A 6 -1.60 -0.82 -3.21
N THR A 7 -2.56 -1.29 -2.41
CA THR A 7 -2.72 -0.79 -1.06
C THR A 7 -2.88 -1.94 -0.09
N GLN A 8 -2.04 -1.95 0.93
CA GLN A 8 -2.11 -2.88 2.05
C GLN A 8 -2.83 -2.23 3.22
N TYR A 9 -3.84 -2.90 3.76
CA TYR A 9 -4.62 -2.45 4.90
C TYR A 9 -4.41 -3.32 6.13
N LYS A 10 -4.31 -2.67 7.29
CA LYS A 10 -4.30 -3.28 8.62
C LYS A 10 -5.38 -2.60 9.45
N VAL A 11 -6.41 -3.34 9.80
CA VAL A 11 -7.59 -2.80 10.47
C VAL A 11 -7.76 -3.46 11.84
N ARG A 12 -7.69 -2.65 12.87
CA ARG A 12 -8.02 -3.00 14.25
C ARG A 12 -9.43 -2.53 14.60
N GLY A 13 -10.08 -3.18 15.54
CA GLY A 13 -11.40 -2.72 15.98
C GLY A 13 -12.14 -3.73 16.84
N SER A 14 -13.42 -3.47 17.10
CA SER A 14 -14.23 -4.41 17.84
C SER A 14 -14.39 -5.74 17.09
N ARG A 15 -14.35 -6.85 17.82
CA ARG A 15 -14.57 -8.19 17.24
C ARG A 15 -15.83 -8.25 16.39
N LYS A 16 -16.88 -7.55 16.80
CA LYS A 16 -18.13 -7.50 16.07
C LYS A 16 -17.97 -6.85 14.70
N ALA A 17 -17.38 -5.67 14.64
CA ALA A 17 -17.18 -4.93 13.39
C ALA A 17 -16.23 -5.69 12.43
N LEU A 18 -15.11 -6.20 12.95
CA LEU A 18 -14.16 -6.98 12.16
C LEU A 18 -14.76 -8.29 11.64
N SER A 19 -15.48 -9.04 12.48
CA SER A 19 -16.16 -10.27 12.07
C SER A 19 -17.26 -10.01 11.05
N ASP A 20 -17.93 -8.87 11.11
CA ASP A 20 -18.96 -8.49 10.13
C ASP A 20 -18.33 -8.29 8.75
N ILE A 21 -17.24 -7.52 8.67
CA ILE A 21 -16.49 -7.34 7.41
C ILE A 21 -15.96 -8.69 6.91
N TRP A 22 -15.29 -9.45 7.78
CA TRP A 22 -14.70 -10.74 7.41
C TRP A 22 -15.74 -11.71 6.84
N ASN A 23 -16.88 -11.88 7.53
CA ASN A 23 -17.94 -12.75 7.05
C ASN A 23 -18.53 -12.27 5.72
N THR A 24 -18.63 -10.95 5.52
CA THR A 24 -19.09 -10.37 4.26
C THR A 24 -18.10 -10.65 3.13
N LEU A 25 -16.79 -10.50 3.37
CA LEU A 25 -15.75 -10.86 2.39
C LEU A 25 -15.81 -12.33 2.03
N GLN A 26 -15.91 -13.24 3.03
CA GLN A 26 -16.01 -14.68 2.79
C GLN A 26 -17.28 -15.05 1.99
N MET A 27 -18.40 -14.40 2.30
CA MET A 27 -19.64 -14.61 1.54
C MET A 27 -19.51 -14.17 0.08
N MET A 28 -18.81 -13.06 -0.19
CA MET A 28 -18.60 -12.53 -1.55
C MET A 28 -17.59 -13.36 -2.33
N GLU A 29 -16.52 -13.82 -1.71
CA GLU A 29 -15.47 -14.64 -2.34
C GLU A 29 -16.00 -16.00 -2.79
N VAL A 30 -16.93 -16.59 -2.07
CA VAL A 30 -17.60 -17.84 -2.47
C VAL A 30 -18.35 -17.70 -3.80
N ASN A 31 -18.79 -16.51 -4.15
CA ASN A 31 -19.59 -16.22 -5.32
C ASN A 31 -18.80 -15.59 -6.49
N SER A 32 -17.62 -15.04 -6.21
CA SER A 32 -16.70 -14.51 -7.24
C SER A 32 -15.29 -14.47 -6.70
N LYS A 33 -14.29 -14.75 -7.52
CA LYS A 33 -12.88 -14.81 -7.11
C LYS A 33 -12.30 -13.47 -6.61
N ASP A 34 -12.94 -12.35 -6.92
CA ASP A 34 -12.52 -10.99 -6.57
C ASP A 34 -13.67 -10.27 -5.86
N VAL A 35 -13.37 -9.63 -4.73
CA VAL A 35 -14.34 -8.80 -4.01
C VAL A 35 -14.19 -7.34 -4.45
N TYR A 36 -15.06 -6.90 -5.34
CA TYR A 36 -15.06 -5.51 -5.81
C TYR A 36 -15.63 -4.55 -4.76
N LEU A 37 -14.97 -3.41 -4.56
CA LEU A 37 -15.36 -2.42 -3.54
C LEU A 37 -16.77 -1.85 -3.77
N TYR A 38 -17.20 -1.69 -5.02
CA TYR A 38 -18.57 -1.23 -5.29
C TYR A 38 -19.63 -2.22 -4.77
N LYS A 39 -19.36 -3.53 -4.77
CA LYS A 39 -20.28 -4.53 -4.21
C LYS A 39 -20.35 -4.44 -2.68
N LEU A 40 -19.20 -4.15 -2.04
CA LEU A 40 -19.19 -3.88 -0.60
C LEU A 40 -19.97 -2.61 -0.28
N ALA A 41 -19.79 -1.54 -1.07
CA ALA A 41 -20.55 -0.30 -0.92
C ALA A 41 -22.06 -0.55 -1.03
N GLU A 42 -22.51 -1.31 -2.03
CA GLU A 42 -23.92 -1.70 -2.20
C GLU A 42 -24.43 -2.52 -1.01
N TYR A 43 -23.64 -3.48 -0.52
CA TYR A 43 -24.02 -4.33 0.61
C TYR A 43 -24.22 -3.52 1.90
N TYR A 44 -23.31 -2.58 2.18
CA TYR A 44 -23.37 -1.73 3.38
C TYR A 44 -24.25 -0.47 3.19
N GLY A 45 -24.83 -0.26 2.01
CA GLY A 45 -25.67 0.89 1.70
C GLY A 45 -24.90 2.21 1.61
N ILE A 46 -23.63 2.15 1.29
CA ILE A 46 -22.78 3.34 1.11
C ILE A 46 -23.03 3.93 -0.28
N GLY A 47 -23.51 5.18 -0.31
CA GLY A 47 -23.75 5.90 -1.57
C GLY A 47 -22.48 6.48 -2.15
N TYR A 48 -22.04 5.99 -3.30
CA TYR A 48 -20.80 6.41 -3.96
C TYR A 48 -20.99 7.15 -5.29
N GLU A 49 -22.14 7.01 -5.97
CA GLU A 49 -22.35 7.50 -7.34
C GLU A 49 -22.20 9.03 -7.50
N HIS A 50 -22.44 9.81 -6.43
CA HIS A 50 -22.42 11.28 -6.48
C HIS A 50 -21.68 11.92 -5.29
N SER A 51 -20.97 11.13 -4.52
CA SER A 51 -20.36 11.55 -3.23
C SER A 51 -18.87 11.88 -3.32
N GLY A 52 -18.23 11.59 -4.45
CA GLY A 52 -16.76 11.67 -4.58
C GLY A 52 -16.02 10.47 -3.98
N ILE A 53 -16.73 9.49 -3.42
CA ILE A 53 -16.14 8.28 -2.86
C ILE A 53 -15.74 7.35 -4.01
N SER A 54 -14.45 7.02 -4.10
CA SER A 54 -13.97 6.03 -5.05
C SER A 54 -14.23 4.62 -4.55
N VAL A 55 -14.82 3.79 -5.40
CA VAL A 55 -14.98 2.34 -5.20
C VAL A 55 -14.40 1.56 -6.39
N ARG A 56 -13.44 2.17 -7.09
CA ARG A 56 -12.81 1.64 -8.30
C ARG A 56 -11.64 0.74 -7.95
N GLY A 57 -11.92 -0.33 -7.20
CA GLY A 57 -10.92 -1.29 -6.77
C GLY A 57 -11.52 -2.63 -6.41
N LYS A 58 -10.65 -3.57 -6.09
CA LYS A 58 -11.00 -4.91 -5.62
C LYS A 58 -10.08 -5.33 -4.48
N ILE A 59 -10.60 -6.12 -3.55
CA ILE A 59 -9.82 -6.86 -2.58
C ILE A 59 -9.47 -8.20 -3.22
N TYR A 60 -8.19 -8.55 -3.27
CA TYR A 60 -7.72 -9.82 -3.87
C TYR A 60 -7.13 -10.77 -2.85
N TRP A 61 -6.82 -10.28 -1.64
CA TRP A 61 -6.37 -11.06 -0.51
C TRP A 61 -6.95 -10.50 0.79
N ALA A 62 -7.28 -11.36 1.74
CA ALA A 62 -7.70 -10.96 3.08
C ALA A 62 -7.45 -12.08 4.10
N GLU A 63 -7.11 -11.68 5.33
CA GLU A 63 -6.91 -12.56 6.47
C GLU A 63 -7.47 -11.91 7.74
N PHE A 64 -8.05 -12.72 8.61
CA PHE A 64 -8.54 -12.26 9.91
C PHE A 64 -7.91 -13.08 11.04
N GLU A 65 -7.23 -12.39 11.93
CA GLU A 65 -6.67 -12.93 13.16
C GLU A 65 -7.50 -12.45 14.35
N ASP A 66 -8.18 -13.38 15.03
CA ASP A 66 -8.97 -13.10 16.24
C ASP A 66 -8.03 -13.07 17.45
N ASP A 67 -8.11 -12.03 18.28
CA ASP A 67 -7.31 -11.89 19.49
C ASP A 67 -8.18 -11.41 20.70
N GLU A 68 -7.55 -11.27 21.89
CA GLU A 68 -8.26 -10.87 23.10
C GLU A 68 -8.83 -9.44 23.02
N ASP A 69 -8.19 -8.56 22.23
CA ASP A 69 -8.56 -7.15 22.07
C ASP A 69 -9.50 -6.88 20.89
N GLY A 70 -9.97 -7.92 20.18
CA GLY A 70 -10.92 -7.82 19.07
C GLY A 70 -10.41 -8.47 17.79
N GLY A 71 -9.15 -8.27 17.43
CA GLY A 71 -8.49 -8.90 16.31
C GLY A 71 -7.82 -7.92 15.33
N LEU A 72 -7.26 -8.50 14.29
CA LEU A 72 -6.62 -7.80 13.17
C LEU A 72 -7.20 -8.34 11.86
N LEU A 73 -7.80 -7.47 11.06
CA LEU A 73 -8.17 -7.77 9.69
C LEU A 73 -7.13 -7.15 8.76
N SER A 74 -6.44 -8.00 8.00
CA SER A 74 -5.46 -7.59 6.99
C SER A 74 -6.03 -7.87 5.62
N PHE A 75 -5.90 -6.93 4.68
CA PHE A 75 -6.29 -7.17 3.29
C PHE A 75 -5.53 -6.26 2.34
N ASP A 76 -5.42 -6.73 1.09
CA ASP A 76 -4.75 -5.99 0.03
C ASP A 76 -5.75 -5.65 -1.08
N THR A 77 -5.61 -4.45 -1.64
CA THR A 77 -6.46 -3.97 -2.73
C THR A 77 -5.63 -3.53 -3.93
N GLU A 78 -6.18 -3.79 -5.12
CA GLU A 78 -5.80 -3.08 -6.34
C GLU A 78 -6.88 -2.04 -6.65
N SER A 79 -6.51 -0.78 -6.75
CA SER A 79 -7.43 0.32 -7.05
C SER A 79 -6.93 1.22 -8.18
N ALA A 80 -7.81 2.05 -8.72
CA ALA A 80 -7.46 2.94 -9.82
C ALA A 80 -6.92 4.26 -9.26
N TRP A 81 -5.65 4.56 -9.52
CA TRP A 81 -4.91 5.80 -9.24
C TRP A 81 -4.44 6.01 -7.81
N SER A 82 -5.25 5.71 -6.81
CA SER A 82 -4.95 5.87 -5.39
C SER A 82 -5.76 4.90 -4.55
N ALA A 83 -5.44 4.78 -3.26
CA ALA A 83 -6.25 4.05 -2.29
C ALA A 83 -7.70 4.54 -2.28
N CYS A 84 -8.61 3.65 -1.88
CA CYS A 84 -10.02 3.99 -1.70
C CYS A 84 -10.32 4.33 -0.23
N ASP A 85 -9.49 5.18 0.39
CA ASP A 85 -9.53 5.57 1.79
C ASP A 85 -10.89 6.09 2.23
N LEU A 86 -11.48 7.03 1.48
CA LEU A 86 -12.80 7.59 1.77
C LEU A 86 -13.91 6.53 1.79
N PHE A 87 -13.78 5.45 1.02
CA PHE A 87 -14.72 4.34 1.10
C PHE A 87 -14.63 3.61 2.45
N PHE A 88 -13.41 3.35 2.91
CA PHE A 88 -13.19 2.67 4.19
C PHE A 88 -13.55 3.56 5.37
N ASP A 89 -13.39 4.87 5.26
CA ASP A 89 -13.90 5.83 6.24
C ASP A 89 -15.43 5.79 6.36
N GLU A 90 -16.14 5.75 5.25
CA GLU A 90 -17.61 5.61 5.26
C GLU A 90 -18.05 4.23 5.79
N LEU A 91 -17.31 3.18 5.44
CA LEU A 91 -17.55 1.85 6.00
C LEU A 91 -17.40 1.85 7.55
N ASN A 92 -16.35 2.51 8.05
CA ASN A 92 -16.14 2.68 9.48
C ASN A 92 -17.33 3.41 10.15
N LYS A 93 -17.83 4.49 9.52
CA LYS A 93 -19.03 5.20 10.05
C LYS A 93 -20.26 4.30 10.09
N VAL A 94 -20.51 3.49 9.06
CA VAL A 94 -21.62 2.52 9.04
C VAL A 94 -21.48 1.49 10.15
N LEU A 95 -20.25 1.08 10.46
CA LEU A 95 -19.94 0.11 11.53
C LEU A 95 -19.80 0.75 12.91
N GLY A 96 -20.14 2.03 13.07
CA GLY A 96 -20.22 2.71 14.36
C GLY A 96 -18.91 3.42 14.77
N ASN A 97 -18.00 3.66 13.88
CA ASN A 97 -16.66 4.23 14.13
C ASN A 97 -15.83 3.41 15.14
N GLU A 98 -15.89 2.10 15.00
CA GLU A 98 -15.20 1.15 15.89
C GLU A 98 -13.90 0.60 15.30
N LEU A 99 -13.47 1.11 14.13
CA LEU A 99 -12.27 0.68 13.43
C LEU A 99 -11.18 1.74 13.48
N SER A 100 -9.94 1.28 13.68
CA SER A 100 -8.70 2.01 13.40
C SER A 100 -8.10 1.40 12.15
N ILE A 101 -7.90 2.22 11.12
CA ILE A 101 -7.54 1.77 9.77
C ILE A 101 -6.18 2.33 9.43
N SER A 102 -5.18 1.45 9.34
CA SER A 102 -3.85 1.79 8.84
C SER A 102 -3.69 1.25 7.42
N TYR A 103 -3.02 1.99 6.55
CA TYR A 103 -2.73 1.53 5.21
C TYR A 103 -1.43 2.11 4.65
N ARG A 104 -0.86 1.36 3.72
CA ARG A 104 0.25 1.80 2.87
C ARG A 104 -0.15 1.65 1.43
N GLU A 105 -0.04 2.73 0.64
CA GLU A 105 -0.31 2.73 -0.77
C GLU A 105 0.94 2.99 -1.61
N ILE A 106 1.05 2.25 -2.72
CA ILE A 106 2.13 2.37 -3.69
C ILE A 106 1.51 2.46 -5.08
N GLU A 107 1.84 3.53 -5.80
CA GLU A 107 1.51 3.71 -7.21
C GLU A 107 2.69 4.41 -7.91
N CYS A 108 3.54 3.60 -8.57
CA CYS A 108 4.79 4.08 -9.16
C CYS A 108 4.59 5.06 -10.33
N GLY A 109 3.50 4.97 -11.07
CA GLY A 109 3.26 5.82 -12.25
C GLY A 109 2.81 7.23 -11.92
N CYS A 110 2.25 7.46 -10.72
CA CYS A 110 1.86 8.76 -10.20
C CYS A 110 2.75 9.20 -9.02
N GLU A 111 3.80 8.43 -8.71
CA GLU A 111 4.74 8.70 -7.62
C GLU A 111 4.03 8.81 -6.25
N ILE A 112 3.07 7.91 -5.99
CA ILE A 112 2.38 7.82 -4.71
C ILE A 112 3.06 6.75 -3.87
N PHE A 113 3.67 7.16 -2.76
CA PHE A 113 4.32 6.33 -1.76
C PHE A 113 3.92 6.89 -0.39
N TYR A 114 2.80 6.41 0.15
CA TYR A 114 2.18 7.03 1.30
C TYR A 114 1.77 6.00 2.35
N VAL A 115 1.92 6.39 3.62
CA VAL A 115 1.59 5.57 4.78
C VAL A 115 0.73 6.38 5.75
N HIS A 116 -0.45 5.85 6.04
CA HIS A 116 -1.28 6.23 7.18
C HIS A 116 -1.24 5.10 8.20
N ASP A 117 -0.57 5.29 9.33
CA ASP A 117 -0.33 4.19 10.27
C ASP A 117 -0.56 4.54 11.74
N GLU A 118 -1.78 4.33 12.19
CA GLU A 118 -2.17 4.49 13.60
C GLU A 118 -1.66 3.37 14.51
N GLY A 119 -1.28 2.23 13.93
CA GLY A 119 -0.99 0.99 14.66
C GLY A 119 0.47 0.56 14.68
N GLY A 120 1.36 1.24 13.96
CA GLY A 120 2.76 0.85 13.81
C GLY A 120 2.96 -0.43 12.99
N PHE A 121 2.13 -0.64 11.97
CA PHE A 121 2.16 -1.81 11.10
C PHE A 121 3.09 -1.68 9.91
N PHE A 122 3.45 -0.46 9.54
CA PHE A 122 4.24 -0.13 8.36
C PHE A 122 5.45 0.72 8.74
N PRO A 123 6.46 0.13 9.43
CA PRO A 123 7.62 0.87 9.91
C PRO A 123 8.65 1.17 8.81
N GLU A 124 8.49 0.61 7.61
CA GLU A 124 9.45 0.72 6.53
C GLU A 124 9.50 2.15 5.98
N GLU A 125 10.73 2.61 5.67
CA GLU A 125 10.98 4.02 5.33
C GLU A 125 10.84 4.32 3.82
N CYS A 126 11.06 3.31 2.95
CA CYS A 126 11.01 3.55 1.52
C CYS A 126 10.63 2.31 0.70
N CYS A 127 10.31 2.57 -0.55
CA CYS A 127 10.11 1.59 -1.59
C CYS A 127 11.17 1.79 -2.69
N VAL A 128 11.59 0.72 -3.34
CA VAL A 128 12.52 0.74 -4.47
C VAL A 128 11.84 0.21 -5.71
N SER A 129 12.01 0.93 -6.81
CA SER A 129 11.73 0.43 -8.15
C SER A 129 13.02 0.35 -8.95
N SER A 130 13.27 -0.79 -9.59
CA SER A 130 14.49 -0.99 -10.38
C SER A 130 14.27 -1.92 -11.56
N SER A 131 15.12 -1.81 -12.57
CA SER A 131 15.15 -2.70 -13.72
C SER A 131 16.51 -2.63 -14.43
N GLY A 132 16.84 -3.70 -15.12
CA GLY A 132 17.97 -3.79 -16.03
C GLY A 132 19.36 -3.86 -15.37
N GLY A 133 20.37 -4.12 -16.17
CA GLY A 133 21.76 -4.20 -15.69
C GLY A 133 21.98 -5.31 -14.65
N ASN A 134 22.42 -4.92 -13.45
CA ASN A 134 22.63 -5.82 -12.32
C ASN A 134 21.44 -5.80 -11.33
N PHE A 135 20.40 -5.03 -11.62
CA PHE A 135 19.23 -4.90 -10.76
C PHE A 135 18.17 -5.93 -11.11
N GLU A 136 17.35 -6.26 -10.14
CA GLU A 136 16.16 -7.08 -10.34
C GLU A 136 15.01 -6.20 -10.88
N ASP A 137 14.13 -6.80 -11.68
CA ASP A 137 12.94 -6.10 -12.17
C ASP A 137 11.88 -6.08 -11.06
N VAL A 138 11.85 -4.99 -10.30
CA VAL A 138 10.92 -4.79 -9.19
C VAL A 138 10.28 -3.40 -9.27
N CYS A 139 9.02 -3.30 -8.83
CA CYS A 139 8.29 -2.03 -8.75
C CYS A 139 8.03 -1.61 -7.30
N GLU A 140 8.03 -2.55 -6.35
CA GLU A 140 7.52 -2.35 -5.00
C GLU A 140 8.36 -3.09 -3.96
N ASP A 141 9.69 -3.04 -4.09
CA ASP A 141 10.58 -3.64 -3.11
C ASP A 141 10.74 -2.70 -1.90
N VAL A 142 10.23 -3.13 -0.75
CA VAL A 142 10.12 -2.30 0.45
C VAL A 142 11.31 -2.54 1.37
N TYR A 143 11.90 -1.46 1.87
CA TYR A 143 13.08 -1.48 2.72
C TYR A 143 12.79 -0.89 4.11
N ASP A 144 13.32 -1.55 5.14
CA ASP A 144 13.19 -1.10 6.53
C ASP A 144 13.74 0.31 6.73
N THR A 145 14.88 0.62 6.10
CA THR A 145 15.47 1.95 6.12
C THR A 145 15.93 2.41 4.74
N ILE A 146 15.94 3.74 4.53
CA ILE A 146 16.53 4.34 3.32
C ILE A 146 18.01 3.95 3.18
N SER A 147 18.72 3.80 4.30
CA SER A 147 20.13 3.40 4.31
C SER A 147 20.34 1.99 3.74
N ASP A 148 19.43 1.05 4.02
CA ASP A 148 19.50 -0.31 3.47
C ASP A 148 19.29 -0.31 1.95
N ALA A 149 18.38 0.52 1.44
CA ALA A 149 18.17 0.70 -0.01
C ALA A 149 19.41 1.31 -0.70
N ILE A 150 20.07 2.28 -0.05
CA ILE A 150 21.33 2.85 -0.52
C ILE A 150 22.44 1.80 -0.53
N GLU A 151 22.57 0.99 0.53
CA GLU A 151 23.58 -0.07 0.62
C GLU A 151 23.39 -1.10 -0.49
N ALA A 152 22.17 -1.53 -0.74
CA ALA A 152 21.83 -2.44 -1.83
C ALA A 152 22.25 -1.88 -3.21
N TRP A 153 22.03 -0.60 -3.47
CA TRP A 153 22.49 0.06 -4.67
C TRP A 153 24.03 0.13 -4.75
N CYS A 154 24.71 0.50 -3.67
CA CYS A 154 26.16 0.56 -3.58
C CYS A 154 26.80 -0.80 -3.87
N GLU A 155 26.25 -1.89 -3.33
CA GLU A 155 26.74 -3.25 -3.59
C GLU A 155 26.63 -3.65 -5.06
N LYS A 156 25.52 -3.29 -5.72
CA LYS A 156 25.26 -3.62 -7.13
C LYS A 156 26.13 -2.80 -8.11
N THR A 157 26.43 -1.55 -7.78
CA THR A 157 27.17 -0.61 -8.65
C THR A 157 28.67 -0.54 -8.33
N GLY A 158 29.08 -0.87 -7.11
CA GLY A 158 30.42 -0.65 -6.59
C GLY A 158 30.74 0.82 -6.27
N ILE A 159 29.75 1.70 -6.33
CA ILE A 159 29.89 3.12 -5.98
C ILE A 159 29.57 3.28 -4.49
N ASN A 160 30.44 3.97 -3.75
CA ASN A 160 30.25 4.19 -2.32
C ASN A 160 29.55 5.53 -2.04
N GLN A 161 28.83 5.60 -0.94
CA GLN A 161 28.17 6.83 -0.46
C GLN A 161 29.18 7.98 -0.25
N GLY A 162 30.38 7.67 0.29
CA GLY A 162 31.42 8.66 0.57
C GLY A 162 31.01 9.61 1.70
N GLU A 163 31.16 10.91 1.47
CA GLU A 163 30.78 11.96 2.44
C GLU A 163 29.34 12.47 2.27
N ARG A 164 28.55 11.89 1.35
CA ARG A 164 27.16 12.29 1.12
C ARG A 164 26.27 11.93 2.31
N THR A 165 25.36 12.80 2.66
CA THR A 165 24.26 12.48 3.57
C THR A 165 23.32 11.45 2.93
N VAL A 166 22.39 10.90 3.70
CA VAL A 166 21.36 9.98 3.19
C VAL A 166 20.53 10.67 2.10
N GLU A 167 20.07 11.89 2.35
CA GLU A 167 19.27 12.67 1.40
C GLU A 167 20.05 12.97 0.10
N GLU A 168 21.29 13.46 0.20
CA GLU A 168 22.16 13.69 -0.96
C GLU A 168 22.46 12.40 -1.73
N MET A 169 22.46 11.24 -1.06
CA MET A 169 22.71 9.97 -1.72
C MET A 169 21.45 9.47 -2.45
N VAL A 170 20.25 9.67 -1.88
CA VAL A 170 18.99 9.38 -2.57
C VAL A 170 18.87 10.21 -3.85
N ASP A 171 19.12 11.52 -3.78
CA ASP A 171 19.11 12.39 -4.94
C ASP A 171 20.13 11.93 -6.00
N PHE A 172 21.37 11.59 -5.55
CA PHE A 172 22.40 11.09 -6.44
C PHE A 172 22.02 9.78 -7.13
N ILE A 173 21.37 8.84 -6.42
CA ILE A 173 20.93 7.55 -6.97
C ILE A 173 19.79 7.77 -7.96
N ASN A 174 18.80 8.59 -7.61
CA ASN A 174 17.63 8.83 -8.44
C ASN A 174 17.97 9.61 -9.73
N ASP A 175 19.05 10.43 -9.71
CA ASP A 175 19.56 11.14 -10.88
C ASP A 175 20.66 10.38 -11.64
N TYR A 176 21.02 9.16 -11.20
CA TYR A 176 22.13 8.42 -11.78
C TYR A 176 21.80 7.91 -13.19
N GLU A 177 22.65 8.29 -14.16
CA GLU A 177 22.53 7.86 -15.56
C GLU A 177 23.27 6.53 -15.78
N TYR A 178 22.57 5.53 -16.29
CA TYR A 178 23.10 4.21 -16.63
C TYR A 178 23.44 4.12 -18.11
N ASP A 179 24.31 3.15 -18.47
CA ASP A 179 24.76 2.95 -19.86
C ASP A 179 23.64 2.51 -20.81
N THR A 180 22.52 2.00 -20.30
CA THR A 180 21.35 1.55 -21.06
C THR A 180 20.09 2.26 -20.59
N GLU A 181 19.24 2.68 -21.56
CA GLU A 181 18.00 3.42 -21.30
C GLU A 181 16.99 2.64 -20.44
N ASP A 182 17.06 1.31 -20.46
CA ASP A 182 16.13 0.43 -19.71
C ASP A 182 16.62 0.15 -18.28
N THR A 183 17.80 0.66 -17.89
CA THR A 183 18.34 0.46 -16.55
C THR A 183 18.00 1.64 -15.67
N TYR A 184 17.40 1.36 -14.52
CA TYR A 184 17.13 2.36 -13.50
C TYR A 184 17.11 1.74 -12.10
N TYR A 185 17.27 2.58 -11.09
CA TYR A 185 17.06 2.27 -9.69
C TYR A 185 16.60 3.56 -9.00
N TYR A 186 15.40 3.56 -8.49
CA TYR A 186 14.81 4.71 -7.81
C TYR A 186 14.45 4.35 -6.37
N ILE A 187 14.87 5.18 -5.43
CA ILE A 187 14.47 5.10 -4.03
C ILE A 187 13.34 6.11 -3.82
N HIS A 188 12.22 5.63 -3.33
CA HIS A 188 11.01 6.40 -3.08
C HIS A 188 10.74 6.39 -1.57
N PRO A 189 11.15 7.44 -0.82
CA PRO A 189 10.78 7.57 0.59
C PRO A 189 9.26 7.62 0.76
N PHE A 190 8.73 6.94 1.78
CA PHE A 190 7.32 7.05 2.11
C PHE A 190 7.01 8.40 2.75
N GLU A 191 5.86 8.98 2.38
CA GLU A 191 5.24 10.08 3.09
C GLU A 191 4.37 9.51 4.22
N PHE A 192 4.58 9.96 5.45
CA PHE A 192 3.82 9.54 6.64
C PHE A 192 2.95 10.69 7.14
N ASP A 193 1.70 10.39 7.58
CA ASP A 193 0.85 11.32 8.32
C ASP A 193 0.57 10.87 9.75
#